data_5c2a3bc6c3832fc1c2a1bd9bd0816f75
#
_entry.id   5c2a3bc6c3832fc1c2a1bd9bd0816f75
#
_cell.length_a   1.000
_cell.length_b   1.000
_cell.length_c   1.000
_cell.angle_alpha   90.00
_cell.angle_beta   90.00
_cell.angle_gamma   90.00
#
_symmetry.space_group_name_H-M   'P 1'
#
loop_
_entity.id
_entity.type
_entity.pdbx_description
1 polymer ?
#
loop_
_entity_poly.entity_id
_entity_poly.type
_entity_poly.pdbx_seq_one_letter_code
_entity_poly.pdbx_strand_id
1 'polypeptide(L)'
;MGKRAFRKLGKGFFGIVAGDGLYATKEDFELCLDHGSHLLVKTDEEGLAAIQDACYLFRCEDGLHLEGSDAKRHMEYEVTWTEGIEWQGLSLTVAHVEEHHLRPAKDEPEDIEFWVLTTATGFTGEDLRELAHLRWEIENNIFKRLNHLVGSKRPWSHKPKVMEMLLRIWMIGLTLLGAYLFQEGWICFKQTWESVKKTWRAVTRLMKRSLLLLAT
;
A
#
# COMPACT_ATOMS: atom_id res chain seq x y z
N MET A 1 9.34 6.52 11.51
CA MET A 1 8.29 5.60 12.01
C MET A 1 8.66 4.12 11.87
N GLY A 2 9.25 3.69 10.76
CA GLY A 2 9.64 2.30 10.49
C GLY A 2 10.57 1.64 11.53
N LYS A 3 11.63 2.31 11.96
CA LYS A 3 12.61 1.76 12.93
C LYS A 3 11.98 1.20 14.22
N ARG A 4 10.90 1.81 14.73
CA ARG A 4 10.19 1.31 15.92
C ARG A 4 9.34 0.06 15.66
N ALA A 5 8.74 -0.04 14.50
CA ALA A 5 7.94 -1.20 14.10
C ALA A 5 8.84 -2.43 13.93
N PHE A 6 9.94 -2.30 13.18
CA PHE A 6 10.91 -3.38 12.98
C PHE A 6 11.51 -3.91 14.28
N ARG A 7 11.87 -3.00 15.21
CA ARG A 7 12.40 -3.42 16.55
C ARG A 7 11.40 -4.25 17.36
N LYS A 8 10.10 -4.04 17.20
CA LYS A 8 9.06 -4.75 17.95
C LYS A 8 8.67 -6.08 17.31
N LEU A 9 8.69 -6.15 16.00
CA LEU A 9 8.20 -7.31 15.25
C LEU A 9 9.27 -8.36 14.97
N GLY A 10 10.56 -7.96 15.11
CA GLY A 10 11.70 -8.87 14.90
C GLY A 10 12.10 -9.01 13.44
N LYS A 11 13.26 -9.69 13.23
CA LYS A 11 13.80 -9.94 11.89
C LYS A 11 12.96 -10.97 11.14
N GLY A 12 12.76 -10.74 9.83
CA GLY A 12 12.07 -11.68 8.95
C GLY A 12 10.55 -11.78 9.17
N PHE A 13 9.96 -10.84 9.92
CA PHE A 13 8.51 -10.82 10.11
C PHE A 13 7.76 -10.45 8.82
N PHE A 14 8.34 -9.56 8.02
CA PHE A 14 7.83 -9.19 6.70
C PHE A 14 8.77 -9.71 5.62
N GLY A 15 8.23 -10.26 4.53
CA GLY A 15 9.01 -10.55 3.32
C GLY A 15 9.26 -9.26 2.54
N ILE A 16 8.19 -8.50 2.28
CA ILE A 16 8.22 -7.23 1.55
C ILE A 16 7.49 -6.16 2.36
N VAL A 17 8.05 -4.96 2.36
CA VAL A 17 7.43 -3.74 2.90
C VAL A 17 7.20 -2.79 1.74
N ALA A 18 5.97 -2.39 1.51
CA ALA A 18 5.64 -1.42 0.46
C ALA A 18 5.63 0.00 1.01
N GLY A 19 6.29 0.91 0.30
CA GLY A 19 6.43 2.32 0.64
C GLY A 19 6.03 3.25 -0.50
N ASP A 20 5.92 4.53 -0.17
CA ASP A 20 5.74 5.63 -1.11
C ASP A 20 7.09 6.18 -1.58
N GLY A 21 7.14 7.00 -2.64
CA GLY A 21 8.33 7.63 -3.17
C GLY A 21 9.20 8.35 -2.11
N LEU A 22 8.58 8.86 -1.06
CA LEU A 22 9.27 9.45 0.10
C LEU A 22 10.23 8.48 0.82
N TYR A 23 10.06 7.17 0.65
CA TYR A 23 10.91 6.13 1.22
C TYR A 23 11.96 5.60 0.23
N ALA A 24 12.09 6.22 -0.94
CA ALA A 24 13.15 5.91 -1.91
C ALA A 24 14.51 6.45 -1.44
N THR A 25 14.92 6.11 -0.22
CA THR A 25 16.20 6.49 0.35
C THR A 25 17.06 5.27 0.64
N LYS A 26 18.39 5.43 0.53
CA LYS A 26 19.34 4.35 0.84
C LYS A 26 19.09 3.78 2.23
N GLU A 27 18.89 4.66 3.21
CA GLU A 27 18.72 4.31 4.62
C GLU A 27 17.47 3.46 4.86
N ASP A 28 16.38 3.68 4.10
CA ASP A 28 15.15 2.91 4.23
C ASP A 28 15.29 1.53 3.58
N PHE A 29 15.97 1.42 2.44
CA PHE A 29 16.31 0.14 1.83
C PHE A 29 17.23 -0.70 2.73
N GLU A 30 18.33 -0.11 3.24
CA GLU A 30 19.24 -0.77 4.17
C GLU A 30 18.53 -1.22 5.45
N LEU A 31 17.65 -0.37 6.00
CA LEU A 31 16.86 -0.69 7.18
C LEU A 31 16.00 -1.95 6.97
N CYS A 32 15.35 -2.07 5.81
CA CYS A 32 14.56 -3.25 5.50
C CYS A 32 15.44 -4.49 5.35
N LEU A 33 16.55 -4.40 4.63
CA LEU A 33 17.51 -5.50 4.46
C LEU A 33 18.10 -5.97 5.77
N ASP A 34 18.48 -5.07 6.67
CA ASP A 34 18.99 -5.38 8.01
C ASP A 34 17.99 -6.18 8.85
N HIS A 35 16.71 -6.04 8.56
CA HIS A 35 15.63 -6.77 9.23
C HIS A 35 15.15 -8.01 8.45
N GLY A 36 15.86 -8.39 7.39
CA GLY A 36 15.52 -9.55 6.56
C GLY A 36 14.23 -9.36 5.76
N SER A 37 13.97 -8.14 5.34
CA SER A 37 12.82 -7.74 4.53
C SER A 37 13.31 -6.99 3.30
N HIS A 38 12.53 -6.97 2.24
CA HIS A 38 12.75 -6.11 1.07
C HIS A 38 11.85 -4.90 1.14
N LEU A 39 12.34 -3.76 0.67
CA LEU A 39 11.50 -2.56 0.46
C LEU A 39 11.09 -2.52 -1.00
N LEU A 40 9.80 -2.28 -1.24
CA LEU A 40 9.25 -1.95 -2.54
C LEU A 40 8.70 -0.53 -2.47
N VAL A 41 9.17 0.33 -3.35
CA VAL A 41 8.75 1.74 -3.43
C VAL A 41 8.07 1.98 -4.75
N LYS A 42 6.87 2.57 -4.71
CA LYS A 42 6.20 3.14 -5.87
C LYS A 42 6.47 4.65 -5.90
N THR A 43 6.89 5.17 -7.04
CA THR A 43 7.16 6.60 -7.23
C THR A 43 6.83 7.03 -8.66
N ASP A 44 6.49 8.30 -8.83
CA ASP A 44 6.38 9.02 -10.09
C ASP A 44 7.59 9.93 -10.34
N GLU A 45 8.60 9.89 -9.47
CA GLU A 45 9.78 10.73 -9.55
C GLU A 45 10.85 10.11 -10.46
N GLU A 46 10.97 10.62 -11.67
CA GLU A 46 11.98 10.18 -12.65
C GLU A 46 13.41 10.64 -12.35
N GLY A 47 13.58 11.56 -11.40
CA GLY A 47 14.88 12.16 -11.08
C GLY A 47 15.85 11.26 -10.33
N LEU A 48 15.43 10.08 -9.87
CA LEU A 48 16.28 9.13 -9.17
C LEU A 48 17.31 8.49 -10.12
N ALA A 49 18.58 8.48 -9.72
CA ALA A 49 19.67 7.93 -10.54
C ALA A 49 19.41 6.48 -10.97
N ALA A 50 18.86 5.64 -10.09
CA ALA A 50 18.49 4.26 -10.44
C ALA A 50 17.45 4.18 -11.56
N ILE A 51 16.51 5.11 -11.60
CA ILE A 51 15.51 5.18 -12.67
C ILE A 51 16.15 5.66 -13.97
N GLN A 52 17.04 6.64 -13.92
CA GLN A 52 17.76 7.14 -15.09
C GLN A 52 18.64 6.04 -15.72
N ASP A 53 19.32 5.24 -14.88
CA ASP A 53 20.10 4.08 -15.33
C ASP A 53 19.21 3.02 -15.97
N ALA A 54 18.05 2.73 -15.37
CA ALA A 54 17.06 1.82 -15.95
C ALA A 54 16.52 2.33 -17.30
N CYS A 55 16.17 3.61 -17.39
CA CYS A 55 15.73 4.25 -18.65
C CYS A 55 16.78 4.08 -19.76
N TYR A 56 18.07 4.20 -19.42
CA TYR A 56 19.13 3.97 -20.40
C TYR A 56 19.15 2.54 -20.90
N LEU A 57 19.04 1.55 -19.98
CA LEU A 57 18.99 0.13 -20.36
C LEU A 57 17.75 -0.20 -21.20
N PHE A 58 16.59 0.34 -20.83
CA PHE A 58 15.35 0.11 -21.60
C PHE A 58 15.43 0.63 -23.03
N ARG A 59 16.11 1.77 -23.24
CA ARG A 59 16.38 2.29 -24.59
C ARG A 59 17.33 1.41 -25.40
N CYS A 60 18.18 0.64 -24.74
CA CYS A 60 19.09 -0.33 -25.36
C CYS A 60 18.45 -1.72 -25.53
N GLU A 61 17.16 -1.87 -25.28
CA GLU A 61 16.42 -3.14 -25.30
C GLU A 61 16.96 -4.22 -24.34
N ASP A 62 17.67 -3.79 -23.29
CA ASP A 62 18.23 -4.69 -22.24
C ASP A 62 17.24 -4.93 -21.08
N GLY A 63 15.97 -4.53 -21.21
CA GLY A 63 14.90 -4.75 -20.25
C GLY A 63 14.05 -5.97 -20.57
N LEU A 64 13.51 -6.61 -19.55
CA LEU A 64 12.42 -7.57 -19.70
C LEU A 64 11.11 -6.78 -19.91
N HIS A 65 10.22 -7.31 -20.76
CA HIS A 65 9.00 -6.63 -21.16
C HIS A 65 7.80 -7.57 -21.05
N LEU A 66 6.66 -7.05 -20.59
CA LEU A 66 5.40 -7.76 -20.46
C LEU A 66 4.23 -6.82 -20.76
N GLU A 67 3.37 -7.23 -21.67
CA GLU A 67 2.05 -6.62 -21.89
C GLU A 67 0.97 -7.52 -21.31
N GLY A 68 -0.09 -6.91 -20.76
CA GLY A 68 -1.20 -7.66 -20.18
C GLY A 68 -2.49 -6.86 -20.07
N SER A 69 -3.52 -7.53 -19.58
CA SER A 69 -4.80 -6.88 -19.30
C SER A 69 -5.36 -7.32 -17.95
N ASP A 70 -5.88 -6.38 -17.20
CA ASP A 70 -6.56 -6.61 -15.93
C ASP A 70 -8.08 -6.40 -16.10
N ALA A 71 -8.79 -7.50 -16.30
CA ALA A 71 -10.23 -7.47 -16.48
C ALA A 71 -10.99 -6.95 -15.25
N LYS A 72 -10.42 -7.08 -14.03
CA LYS A 72 -11.06 -6.60 -12.78
C LYS A 72 -11.01 -5.08 -12.67
N ARG A 73 -9.87 -4.50 -13.10
CA ARG A 73 -9.66 -3.05 -13.05
C ARG A 73 -10.03 -2.37 -14.37
N HIS A 74 -10.38 -3.14 -15.43
CA HIS A 74 -10.62 -2.65 -16.78
C HIS A 74 -9.43 -1.85 -17.32
N MET A 75 -8.24 -2.41 -17.23
CA MET A 75 -6.99 -1.78 -17.65
C MET A 75 -6.21 -2.69 -18.60
N GLU A 76 -5.52 -2.08 -19.53
CA GLU A 76 -4.40 -2.67 -20.24
C GLU A 76 -3.13 -2.11 -19.61
N TYR A 77 -2.06 -2.89 -19.58
CA TYR A 77 -0.81 -2.47 -18.97
C TYR A 77 0.40 -3.00 -19.72
N GLU A 78 1.46 -2.22 -19.61
CA GLU A 78 2.79 -2.54 -20.08
C GLU A 78 3.78 -2.40 -18.92
N VAL A 79 4.66 -3.38 -18.74
CA VAL A 79 5.68 -3.35 -17.70
C VAL A 79 7.03 -3.67 -18.33
N THR A 80 7.97 -2.75 -18.19
CA THR A 80 9.37 -2.99 -18.55
C THR A 80 10.21 -2.96 -17.28
N TRP A 81 11.04 -4.00 -17.04
CA TRP A 81 11.84 -4.05 -15.83
C TRP A 81 13.22 -4.66 -16.07
N THR A 82 14.12 -4.35 -15.16
CA THR A 82 15.46 -4.93 -15.11
C THR A 82 15.89 -5.16 -13.67
N GLU A 83 16.73 -6.16 -13.45
CA GLU A 83 17.33 -6.46 -12.17
C GLU A 83 18.80 -6.04 -12.15
N GLY A 84 19.37 -5.83 -10.97
CA GLY A 84 20.80 -5.60 -10.81
C GLY A 84 21.24 -4.15 -11.07
N ILE A 85 20.34 -3.18 -11.03
CA ILE A 85 20.72 -1.76 -11.09
C ILE A 85 21.48 -1.40 -9.81
N GLU A 86 22.75 -1.05 -9.97
CA GLU A 86 23.60 -0.60 -8.86
C GLU A 86 23.29 0.84 -8.47
N TRP A 87 22.72 1.01 -7.30
CA TRP A 87 22.40 2.32 -6.77
C TRP A 87 22.91 2.51 -5.35
N GLN A 88 23.88 3.41 -5.17
CA GLN A 88 24.50 3.72 -3.87
C GLN A 88 25.03 2.50 -3.10
N GLY A 89 25.48 1.45 -3.82
CA GLY A 89 25.95 0.20 -3.25
C GLY A 89 24.86 -0.82 -2.91
N LEU A 90 23.65 -0.58 -3.37
CA LEU A 90 22.52 -1.51 -3.33
C LEU A 90 22.24 -2.02 -4.76
N SER A 91 21.87 -3.28 -4.88
CA SER A 91 21.38 -3.84 -6.14
C SER A 91 19.86 -3.79 -6.12
N LEU A 92 19.27 -3.10 -7.10
CA LEU A 92 17.83 -2.87 -7.20
C LEU A 92 17.26 -3.55 -8.44
N THR A 93 16.04 -4.02 -8.31
CA THR A 93 15.12 -4.26 -9.44
C THR A 93 14.33 -2.96 -9.66
N VAL A 94 14.33 -2.46 -10.88
CA VAL A 94 13.61 -1.26 -11.29
C VAL A 94 12.63 -1.63 -12.39
N ALA A 95 11.37 -1.23 -12.22
CA ALA A 95 10.32 -1.45 -13.20
C ALA A 95 9.63 -0.13 -13.56
N HIS A 96 9.33 0.03 -14.82
CA HIS A 96 8.47 1.05 -15.39
C HIS A 96 7.11 0.43 -15.70
N VAL A 97 6.04 1.01 -15.22
CA VAL A 97 4.68 0.52 -15.41
C VAL A 97 3.85 1.59 -16.07
N GLU A 98 3.27 1.26 -17.21
CA GLU A 98 2.29 2.07 -17.92
C GLU A 98 0.94 1.35 -17.88
N GLU A 99 -0.12 2.06 -17.53
CA GLU A 99 -1.48 1.52 -17.42
C GLU A 99 -2.46 2.41 -18.17
N HIS A 100 -3.28 1.80 -18.99
CA HIS A 100 -4.34 2.46 -19.74
C HIS A 100 -5.71 1.99 -19.25
N HIS A 101 -6.54 2.91 -18.75
CA HIS A 101 -7.89 2.62 -18.32
C HIS A 101 -8.85 2.52 -19.50
N LEU A 102 -9.41 1.35 -19.74
CA LEU A 102 -10.40 1.13 -20.80
C LEU A 102 -11.76 1.81 -20.50
N ARG A 103 -12.04 2.09 -19.24
CA ARG A 103 -13.25 2.75 -18.74
C ARG A 103 -12.94 3.62 -17.54
N PRO A 104 -12.27 4.76 -17.72
CA PRO A 104 -11.93 5.63 -16.59
C PRO A 104 -13.20 6.20 -15.95
N ALA A 105 -13.22 6.32 -14.63
CA ALA A 105 -14.25 7.07 -13.93
C ALA A 105 -14.09 8.58 -14.23
N LYS A 106 -15.15 9.36 -14.00
CA LYS A 106 -15.24 10.77 -14.42
C LYS A 106 -14.03 11.66 -14.02
N ASP A 107 -13.37 11.33 -12.94
CA ASP A 107 -12.26 12.11 -12.38
C ASP A 107 -10.95 11.28 -12.31
N GLU A 108 -10.88 10.13 -12.99
CA GLU A 108 -9.68 9.29 -13.05
C GLU A 108 -8.94 9.53 -14.36
N PRO A 109 -7.59 9.57 -14.33
CA PRO A 109 -6.79 9.66 -15.55
C PRO A 109 -6.98 8.41 -16.41
N GLU A 110 -6.94 8.58 -17.72
CA GLU A 110 -6.99 7.50 -18.70
C GLU A 110 -5.68 6.71 -18.68
N ASP A 111 -4.57 7.42 -18.60
CA ASP A 111 -3.23 6.85 -18.54
C ASP A 111 -2.58 7.09 -17.18
N ILE A 112 -1.94 6.08 -16.64
CA ILE A 112 -1.19 6.12 -15.38
C ILE A 112 0.19 5.56 -15.64
N GLU A 113 1.22 6.29 -15.24
CA GLU A 113 2.62 5.91 -15.36
C GLU A 113 3.28 5.99 -13.98
N PHE A 114 4.07 4.98 -13.63
CA PHE A 114 4.84 4.98 -12.39
C PHE A 114 6.03 4.03 -12.43
N TRP A 115 6.95 4.28 -11.51
CA TRP A 115 8.14 3.48 -11.30
C TRP A 115 8.03 2.64 -10.03
N VAL A 116 8.62 1.44 -10.08
CA VAL A 116 8.75 0.55 -8.92
C VAL A 116 10.22 0.25 -8.71
N LEU A 117 10.71 0.46 -7.48
CA LEU A 117 12.06 0.12 -7.06
C LEU A 117 11.98 -0.88 -5.92
N THR A 118 12.78 -1.95 -5.98
CA THR A 118 12.85 -2.92 -4.89
C THR A 118 14.21 -3.60 -4.82
N THR A 119 14.61 -4.05 -3.64
CA THR A 119 15.78 -4.93 -3.45
C THR A 119 15.44 -6.41 -3.64
N ALA A 120 14.17 -6.75 -3.85
CA ALA A 120 13.75 -8.11 -4.13
C ALA A 120 14.03 -8.46 -5.61
N THR A 121 14.40 -9.70 -5.87
CA THR A 121 14.69 -10.25 -7.19
C THR A 121 13.79 -11.43 -7.51
N GLY A 122 13.73 -11.82 -8.79
CA GLY A 122 12.95 -12.98 -9.24
C GLY A 122 11.45 -12.73 -9.36
N PHE A 123 11.02 -11.48 -9.40
CA PHE A 123 9.64 -11.09 -9.66
C PHE A 123 9.39 -10.85 -11.14
N THR A 124 8.23 -11.24 -11.62
CA THR A 124 7.76 -10.86 -12.96
C THR A 124 7.27 -9.40 -12.96
N GLY A 125 7.14 -8.81 -14.15
CA GLY A 125 6.55 -7.47 -14.28
C GLY A 125 5.14 -7.39 -13.70
N GLU A 126 4.32 -8.45 -13.84
CA GLU A 126 3.00 -8.54 -13.26
C GLU A 126 3.04 -8.53 -11.72
N ASP A 127 3.97 -9.30 -11.11
CA ASP A 127 4.13 -9.31 -9.65
C ASP A 127 4.52 -7.93 -9.11
N LEU A 128 5.44 -7.24 -9.77
CA LEU A 128 5.90 -5.90 -9.38
C LEU A 128 4.74 -4.88 -9.45
N ARG A 129 3.96 -4.94 -10.53
CA ARG A 129 2.76 -4.12 -10.70
C ARG A 129 1.72 -4.39 -9.61
N GLU A 130 1.38 -5.67 -9.38
CA GLU A 130 0.39 -6.05 -8.36
C GLU A 130 0.82 -5.64 -6.94
N LEU A 131 2.10 -5.83 -6.59
CA LEU A 131 2.65 -5.40 -5.31
C LEU A 131 2.56 -3.88 -5.12
N ALA A 132 2.80 -3.09 -6.19
CA ALA A 132 2.64 -1.63 -6.14
C ALA A 132 1.17 -1.23 -5.93
N HIS A 133 0.22 -1.96 -6.54
CA HIS A 133 -1.21 -1.73 -6.33
C HIS A 133 -1.67 -2.09 -4.92
N LEU A 134 -1.13 -3.14 -4.31
CA LEU A 134 -1.49 -3.52 -2.92
C LEU A 134 -1.27 -2.37 -1.93
N ARG A 135 -0.24 -1.54 -2.11
CA ARG A 135 -0.04 -0.35 -1.30
C ARG A 135 -1.21 0.63 -1.42
N TRP A 136 -1.68 0.87 -2.64
CA TRP A 136 -2.77 1.80 -2.92
C TRP A 136 -4.12 1.30 -2.38
N GLU A 137 -4.31 -0.01 -2.33
CA GLU A 137 -5.48 -0.62 -1.71
C GLU A 137 -5.58 -0.32 -0.20
N ILE A 138 -4.45 -0.21 0.50
CA ILE A 138 -4.43 0.20 1.90
C ILE A 138 -5.01 1.61 2.05
N GLU A 139 -4.60 2.57 1.23
CA GLU A 139 -5.13 3.94 1.26
C GLU A 139 -6.60 3.99 0.86
N ASN A 140 -6.97 3.40 -0.25
CA ASN A 140 -8.33 3.45 -0.77
C ASN A 140 -9.31 2.61 0.03
N ASN A 141 -8.92 1.42 0.47
CA ASN A 141 -9.82 0.52 1.17
C ASN A 141 -9.81 0.73 2.67
N ILE A 142 -8.65 0.89 3.30
CA ILE A 142 -8.58 1.04 4.76
C ILE A 142 -8.88 2.47 5.17
N PHE A 143 -8.19 3.46 4.63
CA PHE A 143 -8.40 4.86 5.04
C PHE A 143 -9.72 5.42 4.54
N LYS A 144 -10.15 5.10 3.33
CA LYS A 144 -11.46 5.52 2.81
C LYS A 144 -12.60 4.88 3.60
N ARG A 145 -12.47 3.59 3.96
CA ARG A 145 -13.43 2.91 4.85
C ARG A 145 -13.37 3.44 6.28
N LEU A 146 -12.19 3.70 6.83
CA LEU A 146 -12.03 4.38 8.11
C LEU A 146 -12.73 5.74 8.09
N ASN A 147 -12.52 6.54 7.07
CA ASN A 147 -13.16 7.84 6.91
C ASN A 147 -14.69 7.72 6.83
N HIS A 148 -15.22 6.75 6.10
CA HIS A 148 -16.65 6.53 6.01
C HIS A 148 -17.26 5.95 7.30
N LEU A 149 -16.58 5.01 7.96
CA LEU A 149 -17.07 4.37 9.18
C LEU A 149 -16.95 5.26 10.41
N VAL A 150 -15.85 6.00 10.50
CA VAL A 150 -15.48 6.80 11.67
C VAL A 150 -15.93 8.24 11.52
N GLY A 151 -16.23 8.69 10.29
CA GLY A 151 -16.56 10.10 10.02
C GLY A 151 -15.39 11.02 10.34
N SER A 152 -14.16 10.58 10.03
CA SER A 152 -12.90 11.24 10.43
C SER A 152 -12.59 12.53 9.67
N LYS A 153 -13.55 13.08 8.89
CA LYS A 153 -13.38 14.40 8.25
C LYS A 153 -13.06 15.53 9.27
N ARG A 154 -13.27 15.29 10.57
CA ARG A 154 -12.86 16.19 11.65
C ARG A 154 -12.11 15.39 12.72
N PRO A 155 -10.98 15.88 13.23
CA PRO A 155 -10.27 15.21 14.32
C PRO A 155 -11.16 15.14 15.55
N TRP A 156 -11.26 13.97 16.17
CA TRP A 156 -12.10 13.76 17.38
C TRP A 156 -11.48 14.36 18.62
N SER A 157 -10.18 14.65 18.56
CA SER A 157 -9.43 15.30 19.62
C SER A 157 -8.23 16.03 19.02
N HIS A 158 -7.90 17.18 19.60
CA HIS A 158 -6.67 17.90 19.26
C HIS A 158 -5.45 17.40 20.08
N LYS A 159 -5.65 16.42 20.98
CA LYS A 159 -4.55 15.83 21.77
C LYS A 159 -3.93 14.65 21.01
N PRO A 160 -2.64 14.72 20.59
CA PRO A 160 -2.02 13.69 19.76
C PRO A 160 -2.06 12.29 20.38
N LYS A 161 -1.87 12.16 21.69
CA LYS A 161 -1.94 10.87 22.40
C LYS A 161 -3.33 10.22 22.35
N VAL A 162 -4.39 11.03 22.42
CA VAL A 162 -5.78 10.53 22.31
C VAL A 162 -6.06 10.05 20.88
N MET A 163 -5.60 10.79 19.88
CA MET A 163 -5.72 10.38 18.49
C MET A 163 -4.96 9.08 18.21
N GLU A 164 -3.74 8.95 18.72
CA GLU A 164 -2.95 7.72 18.58
C GLU A 164 -3.65 6.53 19.25
N MET A 165 -4.19 6.70 20.45
CA MET A 165 -4.91 5.64 21.15
C MET A 165 -6.18 5.23 20.39
N LEU A 166 -6.94 6.18 19.87
CA LEU A 166 -8.13 5.92 19.06
C LEU A 166 -7.78 5.16 17.79
N LEU A 167 -6.75 5.58 17.06
CA LEU A 167 -6.27 4.86 15.86
C LEU A 167 -5.86 3.41 16.19
N ARG A 168 -5.17 3.17 17.31
CA ARG A 168 -4.81 1.81 17.75
C ARG A 168 -6.05 0.96 18.04
N ILE A 169 -7.02 1.48 18.76
CA ILE A 169 -8.28 0.77 19.05
C ILE A 169 -9.02 0.43 17.75
N TRP A 170 -9.05 1.37 16.80
CA TRP A 170 -9.67 1.15 15.50
C TRP A 170 -8.95 0.08 14.68
N MET A 171 -7.62 0.11 14.64
CA MET A 171 -6.84 -0.91 13.94
C MET A 171 -7.07 -2.29 14.54
N ILE A 172 -7.10 -2.43 15.88
CA ILE A 172 -7.45 -3.69 16.56
C ILE A 172 -8.85 -4.14 16.17
N GLY A 173 -9.84 -3.26 16.23
CA GLY A 173 -11.22 -3.55 15.85
C GLY A 173 -11.35 -4.03 14.39
N LEU A 174 -10.65 -3.39 13.45
CA LEU A 174 -10.63 -3.80 12.05
C LEU A 174 -9.95 -5.16 11.85
N THR A 175 -8.86 -5.42 12.57
CA THR A 175 -8.15 -6.70 12.51
C THR A 175 -9.03 -7.84 13.03
N LEU A 176 -9.69 -7.63 14.17
CA LEU A 176 -10.62 -8.61 14.74
C LEU A 176 -11.83 -8.86 13.83
N LEU A 177 -12.39 -7.79 13.26
CA LEU A 177 -13.48 -7.90 12.30
C LEU A 177 -13.04 -8.66 11.03
N GLY A 178 -11.85 -8.34 10.52
CA GLY A 178 -11.25 -9.06 9.40
C GLY A 178 -11.07 -10.56 9.72
N ALA A 179 -10.47 -10.89 10.86
CA ALA A 179 -10.27 -12.25 11.28
C ALA A 179 -11.60 -13.01 11.43
N TYR A 180 -12.62 -12.40 12.04
CA TYR A 180 -13.96 -12.97 12.16
C TYR A 180 -14.59 -13.24 10.78
N LEU A 181 -14.54 -12.29 9.87
CA LEU A 181 -15.10 -12.44 8.53
C LEU A 181 -14.38 -13.50 7.69
N PHE A 182 -13.06 -13.68 7.89
CA PHE A 182 -12.29 -14.72 7.21
C PHE A 182 -12.53 -16.12 7.79
N GLN A 183 -12.85 -16.24 9.09
CA GLN A 183 -13.13 -17.53 9.72
C GLN A 183 -14.52 -18.08 9.37
N GLU A 184 -15.52 -17.21 9.23
CA GLU A 184 -16.92 -17.62 8.95
C GLU A 184 -17.21 -17.95 7.47
N GLY A 185 -16.22 -17.85 6.60
CA GLY A 185 -16.30 -18.25 5.18
C GLY A 185 -17.08 -17.26 4.28
N TRP A 186 -16.58 -17.12 3.08
CA TRP A 186 -17.02 -16.18 2.02
C TRP A 186 -18.50 -16.24 1.62
N ILE A 187 -19.24 -17.26 2.01
CA ILE A 187 -20.60 -17.55 1.53
C ILE A 187 -21.65 -16.56 2.06
N CYS A 188 -21.44 -15.96 3.22
CA CYS A 188 -22.35 -14.95 3.81
C CYS A 188 -21.94 -13.48 3.53
N PHE A 189 -20.88 -13.22 2.78
CA PHE A 189 -20.20 -11.93 2.79
C PHE A 189 -21.07 -10.75 2.31
N LYS A 190 -21.86 -10.90 1.25
CA LYS A 190 -22.67 -9.79 0.71
C LYS A 190 -23.82 -9.38 1.62
N GLN A 191 -24.53 -10.32 2.22
CA GLN A 191 -25.66 -10.02 3.11
C GLN A 191 -25.19 -9.55 4.48
N THR A 192 -24.13 -10.14 4.99
CA THR A 192 -23.53 -9.80 6.29
C THR A 192 -22.86 -8.43 6.27
N TRP A 193 -22.29 -7.97 5.14
CA TRP A 193 -21.59 -6.70 5.05
C TRP A 193 -22.49 -5.48 5.32
N GLU A 194 -23.74 -5.47 4.83
CA GLU A 194 -24.67 -4.39 5.16
C GLU A 194 -25.11 -4.41 6.64
N SER A 195 -25.25 -5.60 7.21
CA SER A 195 -25.50 -5.76 8.65
C SER A 195 -24.31 -5.29 9.48
N VAL A 196 -23.09 -5.64 9.08
CA VAL A 196 -21.85 -5.21 9.74
C VAL A 196 -21.70 -3.69 9.67
N LYS A 197 -21.99 -3.05 8.53
CA LYS A 197 -21.99 -1.59 8.42
C LYS A 197 -22.97 -0.93 9.40
N LYS A 198 -24.18 -1.49 9.56
CA LYS A 198 -25.18 -0.96 10.50
C LYS A 198 -24.71 -1.11 11.94
N THR A 199 -24.24 -2.29 12.33
CA THR A 199 -23.73 -2.60 13.67
C THR A 199 -22.51 -1.72 13.99
N TRP A 200 -21.58 -1.60 13.04
CA TRP A 200 -20.40 -0.76 13.21
C TRP A 200 -20.74 0.72 13.41
N ARG A 201 -21.68 1.25 12.65
CA ARG A 201 -22.19 2.63 12.85
C ARG A 201 -22.83 2.82 14.21
N ALA A 202 -23.50 1.79 14.75
CA ALA A 202 -24.07 1.82 16.10
C ALA A 202 -22.98 1.82 17.17
N VAL A 203 -22.00 0.93 17.06
CA VAL A 203 -20.82 0.87 17.97
C VAL A 203 -20.06 2.19 17.95
N THR A 204 -19.80 2.77 16.76
CA THR A 204 -19.14 4.07 16.63
C THR A 204 -19.90 5.19 17.35
N ARG A 205 -21.24 5.21 17.24
CA ARG A 205 -22.07 6.19 17.94
C ARG A 205 -22.00 6.04 19.46
N LEU A 206 -22.02 4.79 19.95
CA LEU A 206 -21.87 4.49 21.36
C LEU A 206 -20.51 4.93 21.90
N MET A 207 -19.43 4.58 21.18
CA MET A 207 -18.07 5.01 21.56
C MET A 207 -17.92 6.53 21.58
N LYS A 208 -18.48 7.23 20.58
CA LYS A 208 -18.48 8.72 20.56
C LYS A 208 -19.20 9.31 21.79
N ARG A 209 -20.34 8.73 22.17
CA ARG A 209 -21.08 9.17 23.36
C ARG A 209 -20.30 8.93 24.65
N SER A 210 -19.69 7.75 24.80
CA SER A 210 -18.90 7.41 25.98
C SER A 210 -17.64 8.28 26.12
N LEU A 211 -16.98 8.61 25.00
CA LEU A 211 -15.81 9.51 25.02
C LEU A 211 -16.18 10.96 25.33
N LEU A 212 -17.35 11.43 24.89
CA LEU A 212 -17.85 12.77 25.26
C LEU A 212 -18.16 12.85 26.74
N LEU A 213 -18.67 11.79 27.38
CA LEU A 213 -18.94 11.74 28.83
C LEU A 213 -17.65 11.63 29.67
N LEU A 214 -16.54 11.16 29.12
CA LEU A 214 -15.23 11.11 29.79
C LEU A 214 -14.42 12.42 29.63
N ALA A 215 -14.86 13.33 28.78
CA ALA A 215 -14.18 14.60 28.47
C ALA A 215 -14.82 15.81 29.18
N THR A 216 -15.92 15.61 29.86
CA THR A 216 -16.57 16.55 30.79
C THR A 216 -16.20 16.26 32.24
#